data_3733920228aafa5acf3c1ea667f94faa
#
_entry.id   3733920228aafa5acf3c1ea667f94faa
#
_cell.length_a   1.000
_cell.length_b   1.000
_cell.length_c   1.000
_cell.angle_alpha   90.00
_cell.angle_beta   90.00
_cell.angle_gamma   90.00
#
_symmetry.space_group_name_H-M   'P 1'
#
loop_
_entity.id
_entity.type
_entity.pdbx_description
1 polymer ?
#
loop_
_entity_poly.entity_id
_entity_poly.type
_entity_poly.pdbx_seq_one_letter_code
_entity_poly.pdbx_strand_id
1 'polypeptide(L)'
;MAYITLRDVQLAFGGPALLDGANFNLERGERVCLIGRNGEGKSTLLKLIEGSLLPDRGEIALQNGITISMLAQDVPMDSGKVADIVAEGAGEAAQVLKEYHEASDACVLGDMEACDRMGNLQHKLDLLDGWALETKVNSILSKMGLDPEADLADLSGGRKRRVLLARALLTQPDVLLLDEPTNHLDVESIEWLEKFLLDQNNLTLLFISHDRSFVDSIATRIVELDRGTLRSYEGNYSRYLELKAMQMEAEEKQNALFD
;
A
#
# COMPACT_ATOMS: atom_id res chain seq x y z
N MET A 1 16.42 -9.02 8.00
CA MET A 1 16.55 -9.52 6.61
C MET A 1 15.62 -8.67 5.77
N ALA A 2 16.17 -7.99 4.76
CA ALA A 2 15.40 -7.03 4.00
C ALA A 2 14.29 -7.72 3.17
N TYR A 3 13.07 -7.20 3.23
CA TYR A 3 11.96 -7.61 2.38
C TYR A 3 12.12 -7.05 0.97
N ILE A 4 12.64 -5.82 0.87
CA ILE A 4 12.81 -5.11 -0.39
C ILE A 4 14.21 -4.51 -0.42
N THR A 5 14.91 -4.65 -1.55
CA THR A 5 16.22 -4.04 -1.77
C THR A 5 16.28 -3.42 -3.17
N LEU A 6 16.57 -2.13 -3.24
CA LEU A 6 16.85 -1.39 -4.46
C LEU A 6 18.36 -1.22 -4.61
N ARG A 7 18.90 -1.50 -5.79
CA ARG A 7 20.32 -1.35 -6.13
C ARG A 7 20.48 -0.55 -7.40
N ASP A 8 21.11 0.62 -7.29
CA ASP A 8 21.44 1.51 -8.40
C ASP A 8 20.25 1.78 -9.34
N VAL A 9 19.05 1.94 -8.77
CA VAL A 9 17.81 2.11 -9.53
C VAL A 9 17.80 3.48 -10.20
N GLN A 10 17.58 3.49 -11.53
CA GLN A 10 17.43 4.69 -12.34
C GLN A 10 16.10 4.69 -13.07
N LEU A 11 15.47 5.86 -13.13
CA LEU A 11 14.24 6.08 -13.87
C LEU A 11 14.12 7.52 -14.33
N ALA A 12 13.75 7.71 -15.61
CA ALA A 12 13.44 9.01 -16.20
C ALA A 12 12.27 8.92 -17.19
N PHE A 13 11.46 9.98 -17.27
CA PHE A 13 10.38 10.11 -18.24
C PHE A 13 10.67 11.21 -19.29
N GLY A 14 11.77 11.06 -20.02
CA GLY A 14 12.17 12.00 -21.09
C GLY A 14 12.65 13.37 -20.60
N GLY A 15 12.87 13.53 -19.28
CA GLY A 15 13.38 14.73 -18.62
C GLY A 15 14.51 14.41 -17.64
N PRO A 16 14.76 15.24 -16.64
CA PRO A 16 15.67 14.92 -15.54
C PRO A 16 15.28 13.60 -14.87
N ALA A 17 16.31 12.83 -14.44
CA ALA A 17 16.06 11.57 -13.76
C ALA A 17 15.24 11.79 -12.47
N LEU A 18 14.17 11.02 -12.29
CA LEU A 18 13.41 10.96 -11.03
C LEU A 18 14.15 10.13 -9.99
N LEU A 19 14.86 9.08 -10.43
CA LEU A 19 15.76 8.29 -9.62
C LEU A 19 17.09 8.18 -10.35
N ASP A 20 18.18 8.43 -9.66
CA ASP A 20 19.55 8.42 -10.21
C ASP A 20 20.49 7.64 -9.29
N GLY A 21 20.58 6.32 -9.54
CA GLY A 21 21.36 5.42 -8.70
C GLY A 21 20.78 5.21 -7.30
N ALA A 22 19.44 5.20 -7.19
CA ALA A 22 18.77 5.08 -5.89
C ALA A 22 19.02 3.72 -5.25
N ASN A 23 19.48 3.76 -4.00
CA ASN A 23 19.72 2.58 -3.16
C ASN A 23 18.83 2.65 -1.91
N PHE A 24 18.12 1.57 -1.61
CA PHE A 24 17.18 1.51 -0.48
C PHE A 24 16.98 0.07 -0.04
N ASN A 25 16.74 -0.14 1.23
CA ASN A 25 16.28 -1.40 1.78
C ASN A 25 15.13 -1.17 2.75
N LEU A 26 14.20 -2.12 2.80
CA LEU A 26 13.08 -2.15 3.74
C LEU A 26 13.16 -3.46 4.52
N GLU A 27 13.34 -3.35 5.83
CA GLU A 27 13.41 -4.50 6.74
C GLU A 27 12.01 -4.88 7.25
N ARG A 28 11.85 -6.12 7.68
CA ARG A 28 10.61 -6.61 8.27
C ARG A 28 10.21 -5.79 9.51
N GLY A 29 8.95 -5.38 9.58
CA GLY A 29 8.39 -4.65 10.71
C GLY A 29 8.77 -3.17 10.78
N GLU A 30 9.56 -2.66 9.82
CA GLU A 30 9.84 -1.23 9.73
C GLU A 30 8.60 -0.46 9.25
N ARG A 31 8.49 0.77 9.73
CA ARG A 31 7.51 1.75 9.26
C ARG A 31 8.26 2.95 8.70
N VAL A 32 8.50 2.92 7.39
CA VAL A 32 9.33 3.91 6.69
C VAL A 32 8.44 4.95 6.04
N CYS A 33 8.66 6.22 6.36
CA CYS A 33 8.03 7.33 5.65
C CYS A 33 8.97 7.85 4.56
N LEU A 34 8.47 7.93 3.33
CA LEU A 34 9.15 8.53 2.20
C LEU A 34 8.74 10.01 2.08
N ILE A 35 9.68 10.91 2.27
CA ILE A 35 9.48 12.35 2.14
C ILE A 35 10.28 12.92 0.95
N GLY A 36 9.94 14.11 0.52
CA GLY A 36 10.58 14.82 -0.60
C GLY A 36 9.61 15.82 -1.23
N ARG A 37 10.08 16.67 -2.12
CA ARG A 37 9.24 17.68 -2.78
C ARG A 37 8.19 17.02 -3.69
N ASN A 38 7.13 17.76 -3.99
CA ASN A 38 6.13 17.31 -4.95
C ASN A 38 6.76 17.18 -6.35
N GLY A 39 6.43 16.08 -7.04
CA GLY A 39 6.97 15.79 -8.37
C GLY A 39 8.34 15.10 -8.39
N GLU A 40 9.00 14.88 -7.26
CA GLU A 40 10.30 14.19 -7.20
C GLU A 40 10.24 12.67 -7.42
N GLY A 41 9.04 12.08 -7.58
CA GLY A 41 8.93 10.67 -7.92
C GLY A 41 8.61 9.74 -6.74
N LYS A 42 8.13 10.25 -5.61
CA LYS A 42 7.75 9.42 -4.44
C LYS A 42 6.72 8.34 -4.79
N SER A 43 5.59 8.73 -5.38
CA SER A 43 4.55 7.77 -5.82
C SER A 43 5.05 6.84 -6.92
N THR A 44 5.98 7.31 -7.75
CA THR A 44 6.64 6.50 -8.78
C THR A 44 7.52 5.42 -8.14
N LEU A 45 8.23 5.75 -7.05
CA LEU A 45 9.01 4.77 -6.30
C LEU A 45 8.12 3.68 -5.68
N LEU A 46 6.94 4.04 -5.14
CA LEU A 46 5.98 3.04 -4.66
C LEU A 46 5.52 2.10 -5.78
N LYS A 47 5.21 2.64 -6.98
CA LYS A 47 4.83 1.85 -8.17
C LYS A 47 5.94 0.93 -8.67
N LEU A 48 7.21 1.36 -8.58
CA LEU A 48 8.36 0.52 -8.89
C LEU A 48 8.47 -0.66 -7.91
N ILE A 49 8.26 -0.41 -6.62
CA ILE A 49 8.31 -1.43 -5.57
C ILE A 49 7.13 -2.40 -5.68
N GLU A 50 5.93 -1.90 -6.01
CA GLU A 50 4.75 -2.73 -6.27
C GLU A 50 4.92 -3.62 -7.53
N GLY A 51 5.76 -3.18 -8.48
CA GLY A 51 6.00 -3.89 -9.74
C GLY A 51 5.10 -3.45 -10.90
N SER A 52 4.24 -2.45 -10.71
CA SER A 52 3.41 -1.86 -11.79
C SER A 52 4.23 -0.99 -12.76
N LEU A 53 5.47 -0.65 -12.39
CA LEU A 53 6.43 0.08 -13.20
C LEU A 53 7.78 -0.63 -13.13
N LEU A 54 8.54 -0.63 -14.24
CA LEU A 54 9.89 -1.16 -14.28
C LEU A 54 10.92 -0.02 -14.29
N PRO A 55 12.09 -0.17 -13.66
CA PRO A 55 13.17 0.79 -13.72
C PRO A 55 13.86 0.76 -15.09
N ASP A 56 14.47 1.87 -15.51
CA ASP A 56 15.30 1.92 -16.73
C ASP A 56 16.62 1.17 -16.54
N ARG A 57 17.18 1.24 -15.31
CA ARG A 57 18.39 0.53 -14.89
C ARG A 57 18.34 0.20 -13.41
N GLY A 58 19.23 -0.71 -13.00
CA GLY A 58 19.31 -1.19 -11.63
C GLY A 58 18.40 -2.38 -11.37
N GLU A 59 18.30 -2.77 -10.12
CA GLU A 59 17.58 -3.96 -9.70
C GLU A 59 16.69 -3.66 -8.49
N ILE A 60 15.48 -4.21 -8.51
CA ILE A 60 14.58 -4.26 -7.35
C ILE A 60 14.42 -5.72 -6.98
N ALA A 61 15.06 -6.11 -5.88
CA ALA A 61 15.00 -7.46 -5.36
C ALA A 61 13.96 -7.54 -4.22
N LEU A 62 13.00 -8.43 -4.37
CA LEU A 62 12.03 -8.78 -3.35
C LEU A 62 12.40 -10.11 -2.70
N GLN A 63 12.23 -10.23 -1.39
CA GLN A 63 12.38 -11.52 -0.71
C GLN A 63 11.36 -12.51 -1.27
N ASN A 64 11.78 -13.75 -1.52
CA ASN A 64 10.88 -14.77 -2.07
C ASN A 64 9.68 -15.00 -1.16
N GLY A 65 8.49 -15.02 -1.77
CA GLY A 65 7.23 -15.33 -1.11
C GLY A 65 6.60 -14.20 -0.31
N ILE A 66 7.17 -12.98 -0.33
CA ILE A 66 6.49 -11.83 0.28
C ILE A 66 5.34 -11.36 -0.60
N THR A 67 4.30 -10.87 0.06
CA THR A 67 3.14 -10.23 -0.56
C THR A 67 3.19 -8.73 -0.32
N ILE A 68 3.01 -7.96 -1.37
CA ILE A 68 2.96 -6.50 -1.33
C ILE A 68 1.56 -6.06 -1.74
N SER A 69 0.98 -5.12 -1.00
CA SER A 69 -0.26 -4.46 -1.37
C SER A 69 -0.11 -2.96 -1.33
N MET A 70 -0.78 -2.25 -2.22
CA MET A 70 -0.70 -0.79 -2.31
C MET A 70 -2.08 -0.16 -2.16
N LEU A 71 -2.15 0.88 -1.33
CA LEU A 71 -3.26 1.83 -1.28
C LEU A 71 -2.83 3.11 -1.98
N ALA A 72 -3.26 3.27 -3.24
CA ALA A 72 -2.99 4.46 -4.03
C ALA A 72 -3.75 5.68 -3.51
N GLN A 73 -3.27 6.87 -3.87
CA GLN A 73 -3.89 8.15 -3.48
C GLN A 73 -5.32 8.27 -4.00
N ASP A 74 -5.49 8.03 -5.30
CA ASP A 74 -6.78 8.12 -5.98
C ASP A 74 -7.20 6.73 -6.47
N VAL A 75 -8.30 6.22 -5.91
CA VAL A 75 -8.95 5.02 -6.43
C VAL A 75 -10.34 5.46 -6.92
N PRO A 76 -10.57 5.51 -8.23
CA PRO A 76 -11.87 5.83 -8.77
C PRO A 76 -12.82 4.66 -8.48
N MET A 77 -13.66 4.83 -7.48
CA MET A 77 -14.74 3.92 -7.13
C MET A 77 -15.96 4.76 -6.78
N ASP A 78 -16.92 4.79 -7.68
CA ASP A 78 -18.09 5.66 -7.54
C ASP A 78 -19.26 4.96 -6.85
N SER A 79 -19.38 3.61 -6.94
CA SER A 79 -20.51 2.86 -6.39
C SER A 79 -20.18 1.37 -6.25
N GLY A 80 -20.99 0.67 -5.48
CA GLY A 80 -20.92 -0.78 -5.29
C GLY A 80 -20.97 -1.18 -3.83
N LYS A 81 -21.33 -2.43 -3.56
CA LYS A 81 -21.36 -2.96 -2.19
C LYS A 81 -19.96 -3.03 -1.60
N VAL A 82 -19.86 -2.61 -0.35
CA VAL A 82 -18.60 -2.62 0.40
C VAL A 82 -17.95 -4.00 0.44
N ALA A 83 -18.74 -5.06 0.63
CA ALA A 83 -18.24 -6.43 0.65
C ALA A 83 -17.61 -6.83 -0.69
N ASP A 84 -18.26 -6.50 -1.82
CA ASP A 84 -17.76 -6.84 -3.16
C ASP A 84 -16.45 -6.10 -3.47
N ILE A 85 -16.39 -4.83 -3.12
CA ILE A 85 -15.20 -3.99 -3.32
C ILE A 85 -14.01 -4.52 -2.51
N VAL A 86 -14.25 -4.92 -1.27
CA VAL A 86 -13.18 -5.50 -0.43
C VAL A 86 -12.76 -6.86 -0.96
N ALA A 87 -13.73 -7.70 -1.41
CA ALA A 87 -13.45 -9.01 -1.98
C ALA A 87 -12.52 -8.93 -3.21
N GLU A 88 -12.65 -7.89 -4.05
CA GLU A 88 -11.76 -7.66 -5.21
C GLU A 88 -10.27 -7.62 -4.83
N GLY A 89 -9.94 -7.30 -3.57
CA GLY A 89 -8.57 -7.36 -3.05
C GLY A 89 -7.94 -8.75 -3.09
N ALA A 90 -8.74 -9.82 -3.18
CA ALA A 90 -8.28 -11.18 -3.37
C ALA A 90 -7.99 -11.54 -4.84
N GLY A 91 -8.13 -10.61 -5.78
CA GLY A 91 -7.79 -10.79 -7.19
C GLY A 91 -8.52 -11.96 -7.84
N GLU A 92 -7.78 -12.93 -8.39
CA GLU A 92 -8.35 -14.07 -9.11
C GLU A 92 -9.34 -14.87 -8.26
N ALA A 93 -9.08 -15.06 -6.97
CA ALA A 93 -9.99 -15.80 -6.09
C ALA A 93 -11.38 -15.16 -5.98
N ALA A 94 -11.44 -13.82 -5.93
CA ALA A 94 -12.70 -13.08 -5.91
C ALA A 94 -13.48 -13.24 -7.22
N GLN A 95 -12.78 -13.14 -8.35
CA GLN A 95 -13.39 -13.30 -9.67
C GLN A 95 -13.96 -14.72 -9.83
N VAL A 96 -13.19 -15.73 -9.48
CA VAL A 96 -13.62 -17.14 -9.57
C VAL A 96 -14.80 -17.42 -8.64
N LEU A 97 -14.83 -16.85 -7.42
CA LEU A 97 -15.95 -17.01 -6.49
C LEU A 97 -17.23 -16.39 -7.05
N LYS A 98 -17.14 -15.20 -7.65
CA LYS A 98 -18.27 -14.53 -8.30
C LYS A 98 -18.82 -15.37 -9.46
N GLU A 99 -17.94 -15.83 -10.35
CA GLU A 99 -18.32 -16.68 -11.47
C GLU A 99 -18.97 -18.01 -11.01
N TYR A 100 -18.49 -18.57 -9.89
CA TYR A 100 -19.07 -19.76 -9.28
C TYR A 100 -20.51 -19.52 -8.80
N HIS A 101 -20.77 -18.41 -8.10
CA HIS A 101 -22.13 -18.06 -7.66
C HIS A 101 -23.07 -17.86 -8.85
N GLU A 102 -22.64 -17.12 -9.87
CA GLU A 102 -23.42 -16.92 -11.10
C GLU A 102 -23.73 -18.26 -11.81
N ALA A 103 -22.74 -19.15 -11.90
CA ALA A 103 -22.92 -20.48 -12.48
C ALA A 103 -23.84 -21.36 -11.63
N SER A 104 -23.74 -21.27 -10.31
CA SER A 104 -24.59 -22.00 -9.36
C SER A 104 -26.07 -21.58 -9.51
N ASP A 105 -26.33 -20.27 -9.57
CA ASP A 105 -27.70 -19.75 -9.75
C ASP A 105 -28.29 -20.19 -11.09
N ALA A 106 -27.52 -20.12 -12.18
CA ALA A 106 -27.96 -20.58 -13.48
C ALA A 106 -28.21 -22.11 -13.54
N CYS A 107 -27.35 -22.89 -12.86
CA CYS A 107 -27.50 -24.34 -12.74
C CYS A 107 -28.81 -24.73 -12.02
N VAL A 108 -29.16 -24.01 -10.95
CA VAL A 108 -30.44 -24.19 -10.24
C VAL A 108 -31.65 -23.93 -11.13
N LEU A 109 -31.51 -23.00 -12.10
CA LEU A 109 -32.53 -22.68 -13.09
C LEU A 109 -32.57 -23.70 -14.27
N GLY A 110 -31.71 -24.71 -14.28
CA GLY A 110 -31.71 -25.81 -15.25
C GLY A 110 -30.70 -25.64 -16.41
N ASP A 111 -29.78 -24.71 -16.33
CA ASP A 111 -28.68 -24.56 -17.31
C ASP A 111 -27.59 -25.62 -17.07
N MET A 112 -27.57 -26.66 -17.93
CA MET A 112 -26.61 -27.74 -17.83
C MET A 112 -25.16 -27.31 -18.10
N GLU A 113 -24.95 -26.34 -18.99
CA GLU A 113 -23.61 -25.79 -19.25
C GLU A 113 -23.09 -25.02 -18.02
N ALA A 114 -23.97 -24.33 -17.31
CA ALA A 114 -23.63 -23.66 -16.05
C ALA A 114 -23.25 -24.68 -14.96
N CYS A 115 -23.91 -25.84 -14.90
CA CYS A 115 -23.56 -26.91 -13.96
C CYS A 115 -22.14 -27.45 -14.21
N ASP A 116 -21.76 -27.67 -15.48
CA ASP A 116 -20.42 -28.12 -15.84
C ASP A 116 -19.37 -27.05 -15.53
N ARG A 117 -19.66 -25.77 -15.81
CA ARG A 117 -18.79 -24.65 -15.43
C ARG A 117 -18.59 -24.56 -13.92
N MET A 118 -19.66 -24.72 -13.14
CA MET A 118 -19.62 -24.71 -11.68
C MET A 118 -18.61 -25.72 -11.13
N GLY A 119 -18.58 -26.96 -11.68
CA GLY A 119 -17.61 -27.99 -11.28
C GLY A 119 -16.14 -27.58 -11.51
N ASN A 120 -15.86 -26.94 -12.65
CA ASN A 120 -14.52 -26.42 -12.96
C ASN A 120 -14.11 -25.24 -12.06
N LEU A 121 -15.06 -24.34 -11.77
CA LEU A 121 -14.83 -23.20 -10.88
C LEU A 121 -14.63 -23.64 -9.43
N GLN A 122 -15.35 -24.67 -8.98
CA GLN A 122 -15.13 -25.27 -7.67
C GLN A 122 -13.69 -25.76 -7.50
N HIS A 123 -13.15 -26.50 -8.48
CA HIS A 123 -11.76 -26.95 -8.42
C HIS A 123 -10.76 -25.78 -8.38
N LYS A 124 -11.02 -24.69 -9.12
CA LYS A 124 -10.19 -23.48 -9.04
C LYS A 124 -10.25 -22.83 -7.66
N LEU A 125 -11.44 -22.74 -7.05
CA LEU A 125 -11.62 -22.20 -5.70
C LEU A 125 -10.87 -23.02 -4.66
N ASP A 126 -10.85 -24.36 -4.78
CA ASP A 126 -10.08 -25.23 -3.91
C ASP A 126 -8.57 -24.93 -4.00
N LEU A 127 -8.05 -24.68 -5.20
CA LEU A 127 -6.64 -24.33 -5.42
C LEU A 127 -6.27 -22.94 -4.90
N LEU A 128 -7.20 -21.99 -4.93
CA LEU A 128 -7.00 -20.60 -4.54
C LEU A 128 -7.36 -20.31 -3.07
N ASP A 129 -7.76 -21.33 -2.28
CA ASP A 129 -8.34 -21.14 -0.92
C ASP A 129 -9.51 -20.11 -0.93
N GLY A 130 -10.26 -20.10 -2.04
CA GLY A 130 -11.29 -19.09 -2.30
C GLY A 130 -12.53 -19.21 -1.42
N TRP A 131 -12.83 -20.38 -0.85
CA TRP A 131 -14.01 -20.61 0.01
C TRP A 131 -13.96 -19.82 1.33
N ALA A 132 -12.77 -19.53 1.83
CA ALA A 132 -12.61 -18.73 3.05
C ALA A 132 -12.77 -17.23 2.80
N LEU A 133 -12.91 -16.80 1.54
CA LEU A 133 -12.88 -15.37 1.17
C LEU A 133 -14.00 -14.57 1.84
N GLU A 134 -15.23 -15.03 1.80
CA GLU A 134 -16.37 -14.35 2.45
C GLU A 134 -16.15 -14.17 3.94
N THR A 135 -15.62 -15.20 4.60
CA THR A 135 -15.29 -15.13 6.04
C THR A 135 -14.18 -14.12 6.30
N LYS A 136 -13.14 -14.08 5.44
CA LYS A 136 -12.05 -13.10 5.53
C LYS A 136 -12.57 -11.68 5.32
N VAL A 137 -13.42 -11.46 4.31
CA VAL A 137 -14.07 -10.15 4.03
C VAL A 137 -14.90 -9.70 5.24
N ASN A 138 -15.81 -10.53 5.74
CA ASN A 138 -16.64 -10.18 6.89
C ASN A 138 -15.80 -9.89 8.15
N SER A 139 -14.73 -10.65 8.37
CA SER A 139 -13.81 -10.43 9.49
C SER A 139 -13.12 -9.07 9.42
N ILE A 140 -12.58 -8.71 8.25
CA ILE A 140 -11.88 -7.43 8.09
C ILE A 140 -12.84 -6.25 8.16
N LEU A 141 -14.03 -6.34 7.55
CA LEU A 141 -15.06 -5.31 7.61
C LEU A 141 -15.54 -5.07 9.05
N SER A 142 -15.75 -6.13 9.82
CA SER A 142 -16.08 -6.03 11.24
C SER A 142 -15.00 -5.31 12.04
N LYS A 143 -13.71 -5.64 11.82
CA LYS A 143 -12.57 -4.96 12.47
C LYS A 143 -12.51 -3.47 12.13
N MET A 144 -12.95 -3.09 10.94
CA MET A 144 -12.93 -1.70 10.45
C MET A 144 -14.24 -0.94 10.76
N GLY A 145 -15.23 -1.60 11.37
CA GLY A 145 -16.52 -0.98 11.68
C GLY A 145 -17.32 -0.60 10.44
N LEU A 146 -17.24 -1.41 9.38
CA LEU A 146 -17.90 -1.21 8.09
C LEU A 146 -19.07 -2.18 7.93
N ASP A 147 -20.18 -1.70 7.36
CA ASP A 147 -21.32 -2.52 6.99
C ASP A 147 -21.07 -3.18 5.61
N PRO A 148 -21.06 -4.52 5.51
CA PRO A 148 -20.86 -5.23 4.25
C PRO A 148 -21.87 -4.87 3.15
N GLU A 149 -23.13 -4.58 3.53
CA GLU A 149 -24.24 -4.31 2.61
C GLU A 149 -24.36 -2.84 2.20
N ALA A 150 -23.60 -1.95 2.83
CA ALA A 150 -23.60 -0.52 2.48
C ALA A 150 -23.09 -0.30 1.06
N ASP A 151 -23.63 0.73 0.38
CA ASP A 151 -23.07 1.19 -0.89
C ASP A 151 -21.92 2.17 -0.62
N LEU A 152 -20.82 2.02 -1.36
CA LEU A 152 -19.66 2.90 -1.24
C LEU A 152 -20.04 4.36 -1.50
N ALA A 153 -20.98 4.63 -2.42
CA ALA A 153 -21.43 5.98 -2.77
C ALA A 153 -21.93 6.75 -1.54
N ASP A 154 -22.62 6.06 -0.62
CA ASP A 154 -23.26 6.63 0.57
C ASP A 154 -22.29 6.87 1.75
N LEU A 155 -21.03 6.41 1.63
CA LEU A 155 -20.05 6.52 2.70
C LEU A 155 -19.34 7.88 2.69
N SER A 156 -19.00 8.36 3.91
CA SER A 156 -18.09 9.50 4.07
C SER A 156 -16.69 9.18 3.52
N GLY A 157 -15.90 10.22 3.19
CA GLY A 157 -14.53 10.06 2.68
C GLY A 157 -13.65 9.17 3.58
N GLY A 158 -13.72 9.35 4.89
CA GLY A 158 -13.01 8.52 5.86
C GLY A 158 -13.44 7.05 5.81
N ARG A 159 -14.75 6.78 5.71
CA ARG A 159 -15.24 5.40 5.57
C ARG A 159 -14.86 4.78 4.23
N LYS A 160 -14.91 5.53 3.13
CA LYS A 160 -14.40 5.08 1.82
C LYS A 160 -12.94 4.67 1.90
N ARG A 161 -12.10 5.47 2.59
CA ARG A 161 -10.68 5.14 2.79
C ARG A 161 -10.49 3.86 3.61
N ARG A 162 -11.34 3.62 4.64
CA ARG A 162 -11.34 2.35 5.39
C ARG A 162 -11.69 1.16 4.50
N VAL A 163 -12.63 1.28 3.58
CA VAL A 163 -12.98 0.22 2.60
C VAL A 163 -11.78 -0.12 1.72
N LEU A 164 -11.08 0.89 1.18
CA LEU A 164 -9.91 0.68 0.36
C LEU A 164 -8.74 0.07 1.14
N LEU A 165 -8.58 0.46 2.40
CA LEU A 165 -7.60 -0.15 3.30
C LEU A 165 -7.96 -1.60 3.63
N ALA A 166 -9.26 -1.90 3.87
CA ALA A 166 -9.74 -3.28 4.04
C ALA A 166 -9.41 -4.15 2.82
N ARG A 167 -9.67 -3.62 1.61
CA ARG A 167 -9.33 -4.28 0.34
C ARG A 167 -7.83 -4.59 0.25
N ALA A 168 -6.98 -3.60 0.56
CA ALA A 168 -5.52 -3.76 0.51
C ALA A 168 -4.99 -4.77 1.54
N LEU A 169 -5.65 -4.90 2.69
CA LEU A 169 -5.26 -5.79 3.79
C LEU A 169 -5.91 -7.18 3.74
N LEU A 170 -6.86 -7.41 2.83
CA LEU A 170 -7.60 -8.68 2.75
C LEU A 170 -6.68 -9.88 2.57
N THR A 171 -5.61 -9.73 1.78
CA THR A 171 -4.60 -10.75 1.53
C THR A 171 -3.54 -10.86 2.61
N GLN A 172 -3.64 -10.07 3.68
CA GLN A 172 -2.66 -10.03 4.77
C GLN A 172 -1.23 -9.81 4.25
N PRO A 173 -0.97 -8.70 3.54
CA PRO A 173 0.32 -8.48 2.92
C PRO A 173 1.44 -8.34 3.95
N ASP A 174 2.65 -8.79 3.59
CA ASP A 174 3.87 -8.58 4.39
C ASP A 174 4.31 -7.12 4.38
N VAL A 175 4.07 -6.44 3.24
CA VAL A 175 4.39 -5.03 3.04
C VAL A 175 3.16 -4.28 2.53
N LEU A 176 2.79 -3.20 3.22
CA LEU A 176 1.74 -2.29 2.81
C LEU A 176 2.36 -0.96 2.34
N LEU A 177 2.05 -0.58 1.11
CA LEU A 177 2.44 0.70 0.52
C LEU A 177 1.26 1.66 0.62
N LEU A 178 1.46 2.85 1.22
CA LEU A 178 0.42 3.87 1.37
C LEU A 178 0.85 5.17 0.70
N ASP A 179 0.09 5.60 -0.30
CA ASP A 179 0.31 6.89 -0.96
C ASP A 179 -0.70 7.92 -0.42
N GLU A 180 -0.19 8.88 0.38
CA GLU A 180 -0.96 9.95 1.02
C GLU A 180 -2.24 9.44 1.73
N PRO A 181 -2.14 8.52 2.70
CA PRO A 181 -3.30 7.87 3.31
C PRO A 181 -4.18 8.83 4.11
N THR A 182 -3.65 9.97 4.54
CA THR A 182 -4.35 10.98 5.36
C THR A 182 -5.06 12.06 4.52
N ASN A 183 -4.84 12.11 3.21
CA ASN A 183 -5.45 13.14 2.36
C ASN A 183 -6.97 13.05 2.37
N HIS A 184 -7.61 14.22 2.52
CA HIS A 184 -9.06 14.40 2.55
C HIS A 184 -9.77 13.68 3.71
N LEU A 185 -9.04 13.30 4.76
CA LEU A 185 -9.61 12.73 5.97
C LEU A 185 -9.85 13.81 7.04
N ASP A 186 -10.91 13.63 7.81
CA ASP A 186 -11.12 14.37 9.06
C ASP A 186 -10.21 13.85 10.18
N VAL A 187 -10.07 14.61 11.24
CA VAL A 187 -9.18 14.31 12.37
C VAL A 187 -9.50 12.95 12.99
N GLU A 188 -10.80 12.63 13.17
CA GLU A 188 -11.23 11.35 13.75
C GLU A 188 -10.80 10.16 12.88
N SER A 189 -10.89 10.29 11.56
CA SER A 189 -10.44 9.26 10.61
C SER A 189 -8.92 9.08 10.61
N ILE A 190 -8.15 10.16 10.79
CA ILE A 190 -6.68 10.09 10.91
C ILE A 190 -6.28 9.40 12.21
N GLU A 191 -6.87 9.78 13.36
CA GLU A 191 -6.61 9.14 14.65
C GLU A 191 -6.97 7.66 14.64
N TRP A 192 -8.08 7.30 14.00
CA TRP A 192 -8.45 5.92 13.80
C TRP A 192 -7.40 5.15 12.97
N LEU A 193 -6.93 5.74 11.85
CA LEU A 193 -5.92 5.14 10.98
C LEU A 193 -4.59 4.93 11.71
N GLU A 194 -4.14 5.92 12.46
CA GLU A 194 -2.93 5.83 13.30
C GLU A 194 -3.02 4.64 14.25
N LYS A 195 -4.09 4.60 15.05
CA LYS A 195 -4.30 3.52 16.00
C LYS A 195 -4.36 2.16 15.31
N PHE A 196 -5.10 2.07 14.20
CA PHE A 196 -5.22 0.83 13.45
C PHE A 196 -3.86 0.33 12.94
N LEU A 197 -3.01 1.21 12.37
CA LEU A 197 -1.69 0.84 11.87
C LEU A 197 -0.70 0.47 12.99
N LEU A 198 -0.79 1.16 14.14
CA LEU A 198 0.04 0.85 15.32
C LEU A 198 -0.30 -0.51 15.94
N ASP A 199 -1.58 -0.91 15.89
CA ASP A 199 -2.04 -2.21 16.41
C ASP A 199 -1.59 -3.40 15.52
N GLN A 200 -1.08 -3.13 14.29
CA GLN A 200 -0.56 -4.16 13.37
C GLN A 200 0.93 -4.47 13.66
N ASN A 201 1.20 -5.28 14.67
CA ASN A 201 2.56 -5.51 15.21
C ASN A 201 3.60 -6.07 14.21
N ASN A 202 3.18 -6.73 13.12
CA ASN A 202 4.08 -7.37 12.16
C ASN A 202 4.03 -6.76 10.76
N LEU A 203 3.21 -5.73 10.55
CA LEU A 203 3.05 -5.11 9.25
C LEU A 203 4.25 -4.21 8.95
N THR A 204 4.88 -4.44 7.81
CA THR A 204 5.91 -3.55 7.27
C THR A 204 5.24 -2.47 6.45
N LEU A 205 5.56 -1.21 6.71
CA LEU A 205 4.97 -0.07 6.03
C LEU A 205 6.03 0.73 5.27
N LEU A 206 5.69 1.08 4.03
CA LEU A 206 6.35 2.18 3.32
C LEU A 206 5.26 3.16 2.88
N PHE A 207 5.32 4.39 3.36
CA PHE A 207 4.25 5.34 3.14
C PHE A 207 4.76 6.74 2.81
N ILE A 208 3.91 7.48 2.10
CA ILE A 208 4.10 8.90 1.81
C ILE A 208 3.03 9.64 2.59
N SER A 209 3.38 10.68 3.32
CA SER A 209 2.42 11.61 3.91
C SER A 209 3.04 12.99 4.12
N HIS A 210 2.21 14.04 3.98
CA HIS A 210 2.54 15.41 4.33
C HIS A 210 2.05 15.81 5.73
N ASP A 211 1.28 14.94 6.39
CA ASP A 211 0.83 15.13 7.76
C ASP A 211 1.94 14.79 8.75
N ARG A 212 2.54 15.84 9.32
CA ARG A 212 3.69 15.72 10.22
C ARG A 212 3.36 14.98 11.50
N SER A 213 2.16 15.14 12.03
CA SER A 213 1.72 14.45 13.25
C SER A 213 1.60 12.97 13.01
N PHE A 214 0.94 12.58 11.90
CA PHE A 214 0.83 11.21 11.46
C PHE A 214 2.18 10.56 11.22
N VAL A 215 3.10 11.25 10.52
CA VAL A 215 4.45 10.73 10.28
C VAL A 215 5.21 10.55 11.60
N ASP A 216 5.11 11.50 12.53
CA ASP A 216 5.82 11.45 13.82
C ASP A 216 5.33 10.30 14.70
N SER A 217 4.05 9.97 14.65
CA SER A 217 3.46 8.88 15.44
C SER A 217 3.73 7.48 14.84
N ILE A 218 3.80 7.36 13.51
CA ILE A 218 3.89 6.05 12.83
C ILE A 218 5.32 5.66 12.46
N ALA A 219 6.13 6.62 11.96
CA ALA A 219 7.43 6.30 11.36
C ALA A 219 8.47 5.84 12.37
N THR A 220 9.19 4.80 12.03
CA THR A 220 10.40 4.35 12.72
C THR A 220 11.68 4.79 12.00
N ARG A 221 11.56 5.15 10.72
CA ARG A 221 12.63 5.65 9.86
C ARG A 221 12.06 6.58 8.80
N ILE A 222 12.78 7.65 8.51
CA ILE A 222 12.46 8.58 7.43
C ILE A 222 13.43 8.35 6.28
N VAL A 223 12.92 8.32 5.05
CA VAL A 223 13.73 8.30 3.83
C VAL A 223 13.40 9.53 3.01
N GLU A 224 14.39 10.35 2.76
CA GLU A 224 14.25 11.55 1.95
C GLU A 224 14.66 11.27 0.51
N LEU A 225 13.76 11.55 -0.42
CA LEU A 225 14.05 11.59 -1.86
C LEU A 225 14.39 13.03 -2.22
N ASP A 226 15.64 13.27 -2.60
CA ASP A 226 16.14 14.57 -3.07
C ASP A 226 16.96 14.38 -4.34
N ARG A 227 16.53 15.02 -5.42
CA ARG A 227 17.21 15.00 -6.74
C ARG A 227 17.59 13.58 -7.21
N GLY A 228 16.67 12.65 -7.09
CA GLY A 228 16.84 11.27 -7.54
C GLY A 228 17.62 10.35 -6.61
N THR A 229 18.14 10.87 -5.49
CA THR A 229 18.86 10.07 -4.49
C THR A 229 18.03 9.87 -3.23
N LEU A 230 18.24 8.73 -2.54
CA LEU A 230 17.57 8.39 -1.30
C LEU A 230 18.54 8.50 -0.12
N ARG A 231 18.13 9.23 0.92
CA ARG A 231 18.88 9.35 2.19
C ARG A 231 18.03 8.87 3.35
N SER A 232 18.57 8.01 4.19
CA SER A 232 17.88 7.44 5.35
C SER A 232 18.25 8.13 6.64
N TYR A 233 17.24 8.35 7.50
CA TYR A 233 17.38 8.92 8.84
C TYR A 233 16.61 8.06 9.83
N GLU A 234 17.29 7.50 10.80
CA GLU A 234 16.68 6.70 11.85
C GLU A 234 15.83 7.54 12.80
N GLY A 235 14.64 7.05 13.14
CA GLY A 235 13.70 7.69 14.05
C GLY A 235 12.47 8.26 13.33
N ASN A 236 11.69 9.01 14.10
CA ASN A 236 10.46 9.67 13.66
C ASN A 236 10.74 11.02 12.98
N TYR A 237 9.68 11.77 12.64
CA TYR A 237 9.81 13.05 11.95
C TYR A 237 10.53 14.11 12.78
N SER A 238 10.28 14.19 14.07
CA SER A 238 10.98 15.11 14.98
C SER A 238 12.49 14.83 15.00
N ARG A 239 12.88 13.57 15.08
CA ARG A 239 14.29 13.17 15.04
C ARG A 239 14.96 13.47 13.69
N TYR A 240 14.23 13.27 12.58
CA TYR A 240 14.71 13.65 11.25
C TYR A 240 15.06 15.13 11.17
N LEU A 241 14.19 16.02 11.70
CA LEU A 241 14.45 17.47 11.69
C LEU A 241 15.72 17.85 12.45
N GLU A 242 15.96 17.21 13.61
CA GLU A 242 17.19 17.42 14.39
C GLU A 242 18.44 17.00 13.59
N LEU A 243 18.41 15.80 13.01
CA LEU A 243 19.54 15.27 12.24
C LEU A 243 19.81 16.11 10.99
N LYS A 244 18.76 16.57 10.32
CA LYS A 244 18.89 17.44 9.14
C LYS A 244 19.48 18.80 9.50
N ALA A 245 19.05 19.41 10.60
CA ALA A 245 19.63 20.67 11.09
C ALA A 245 21.12 20.53 11.41
N MET A 246 21.53 19.45 12.09
CA MET A 246 22.93 19.18 12.37
C MET A 246 23.77 18.98 11.09
N GLN A 247 23.21 18.29 10.09
CA GLN A 247 23.86 18.09 8.80
C GLN A 247 24.09 19.42 8.07
N MET A 248 23.05 20.27 8.00
CA MET A 248 23.15 21.60 7.36
C MET A 248 24.20 22.49 8.03
N GLU A 249 24.23 22.54 9.37
CA GLU A 249 25.26 23.30 10.10
C GLU A 249 26.68 22.76 9.83
N ALA A 250 26.84 21.45 9.69
CA ALA A 250 28.13 20.84 9.37
C ALA A 250 28.58 21.20 7.95
N GLU A 251 27.66 21.15 6.98
CA GLU A 251 27.93 21.53 5.60
C GLU A 251 28.28 23.03 5.47
N GLU A 252 27.56 23.92 6.19
CA GLU A 252 27.86 25.36 6.22
C GLU A 252 29.26 25.63 6.80
N LYS A 253 29.62 24.97 7.91
CA LYS A 253 30.96 25.11 8.51
C LYS A 253 32.06 24.60 7.58
N GLN A 254 31.79 23.53 6.83
CA GLN A 254 32.75 22.97 5.88
C GLN A 254 32.94 23.93 4.70
N ASN A 255 31.87 24.47 4.14
CA ASN A 255 31.92 25.43 3.03
C ASN A 255 32.64 26.75 3.45
N ALA A 256 32.39 27.26 4.67
CA ALA A 256 33.06 28.39 5.22
C ALA A 256 34.57 28.23 5.48
N LEU A 257 35.08 26.99 5.47
CA LEU A 257 36.53 26.70 5.56
C LEU A 257 37.21 26.61 4.19
N PHE A 258 36.47 26.55 3.10
CA PHE A 258 36.98 26.51 1.71
C PHE A 258 36.90 27.82 0.98
N ASP A 259 36.16 28.83 1.50
CA ASP A 259 36.13 30.24 1.05
C ASP A 259 37.19 31.08 1.82
#